data_1f5e23b36b3c3267dde4baa382295943
#
_entry.id   1f5e23b36b3c3267dde4baa382295943
#
_cell.length_a   1.000
_cell.length_b   1.000
_cell.length_c   1.000
_cell.angle_alpha   90.00
_cell.angle_beta   90.00
_cell.angle_gamma   90.00
#
_symmetry.space_group_name_H-M   'P 1'
#
loop_
_entity.id
_entity.type
_entity.pdbx_description
1 polymer ?
#
loop_
_entity_poly.entity_id
_entity_poly.type
_entity_poly.pdbx_seq_one_letter_code
_entity_poly.pdbx_strand_id
1 'polypeptide(L)'
;MKTLAYLLLAAVCFISASAAENEATFVILPDTQTYFEQCPEVFESQIDWIVKNHDSIDAVIQVGDLTQENYPAEWYLAHRMMVRIDSVGLPLSLNLGNHDIGSRPFKYSDTYNTDLANRYFPLSERSGKPYWGGNLHEGRIDAHYISVDAGGANWKIISLPFGPTDRELEWAGQIADSHPDSYIVLNTHAYLYCDSTLIDGKDYWKPTDYGYANDSLRGCPNNGDGIWEKFVSRHRNVIAVFCGHVLKSGVGTRVSKGVNGNMVYEMLANFQRGVEGSKMGGEGYLRIATFHFDTKELEVKTYSPWLKRYHASPAHNFIFKNVDFTNYTTHE
;
A
#
# COMPACT_ATOMS: atom_id res chain seq x y z
N MET A 1 -10.97 -69.46 4.66
CA MET A 1 -11.80 -68.27 4.51
C MET A 1 -10.93 -67.08 4.88
N LYS A 2 -10.45 -66.29 3.89
CA LYS A 2 -9.62 -65.10 4.08
C LYS A 2 -10.51 -63.89 3.82
N THR A 3 -10.79 -63.11 4.86
CA THR A 3 -11.58 -61.87 4.79
C THR A 3 -10.69 -60.76 4.34
N LEU A 4 -10.97 -60.19 3.18
CA LEU A 4 -10.27 -59.05 2.58
C LEU A 4 -10.94 -57.76 3.11
N ALA A 5 -10.24 -56.97 3.90
CA ALA A 5 -10.72 -55.66 4.35
C ALA A 5 -10.32 -54.62 3.32
N TYR A 6 -11.33 -53.97 2.69
CA TYR A 6 -11.11 -52.80 1.84
C TYR A 6 -11.04 -51.55 2.70
N LEU A 7 -9.88 -50.91 2.71
CA LEU A 7 -9.73 -49.53 3.24
C LEU A 7 -10.23 -48.57 2.16
N LEU A 8 -11.36 -47.91 2.41
CA LEU A 8 -11.76 -46.73 1.64
C LEU A 8 -10.94 -45.55 2.11
N LEU A 9 -10.01 -45.08 1.28
CA LEU A 9 -9.35 -43.79 1.45
C LEU A 9 -10.32 -42.69 0.97
N ALA A 10 -10.95 -41.96 1.90
CA ALA A 10 -11.71 -40.77 1.58
C ALA A 10 -10.72 -39.65 1.28
N ALA A 11 -10.58 -39.28 0.02
CA ALA A 11 -9.88 -38.07 -0.38
C ALA A 11 -10.75 -36.89 0.04
N VAL A 12 -10.35 -36.19 1.10
CA VAL A 12 -10.92 -34.89 1.49
C VAL A 12 -10.34 -33.89 0.51
N CYS A 13 -11.09 -33.53 -0.54
CA CYS A 13 -10.81 -32.35 -1.33
C CYS A 13 -11.06 -31.13 -0.44
N PHE A 14 -10.02 -30.46 0.00
CA PHE A 14 -10.10 -29.12 0.48
C PHE A 14 -10.44 -28.23 -0.73
N ILE A 15 -11.71 -27.85 -0.86
CA ILE A 15 -12.11 -26.74 -1.70
C ILE A 15 -11.69 -25.51 -0.90
N SER A 16 -10.50 -24.97 -1.17
CA SER A 16 -10.20 -23.59 -0.80
C SER A 16 -11.24 -22.73 -1.50
N ALA A 17 -12.00 -21.96 -0.74
CA ALA A 17 -12.82 -20.89 -1.29
C ALA A 17 -11.87 -19.95 -2.03
N SER A 18 -11.81 -20.08 -3.36
CA SER A 18 -11.10 -19.16 -4.23
C SER A 18 -11.77 -17.79 -4.05
N ALA A 19 -10.98 -16.74 -3.80
CA ALA A 19 -11.37 -15.37 -4.10
C ALA A 19 -12.01 -15.36 -5.51
N ALA A 20 -13.03 -14.54 -5.73
CA ALA A 20 -13.79 -14.58 -6.99
C ALA A 20 -12.83 -14.54 -8.18
N GLU A 21 -12.94 -15.49 -9.12
CA GLU A 21 -11.98 -15.68 -10.22
C GLU A 21 -11.77 -14.43 -11.08
N ASN A 22 -12.62 -13.40 -10.93
CA ASN A 22 -12.66 -12.18 -11.75
C ASN A 22 -12.57 -10.88 -10.93
N GLU A 23 -12.13 -10.93 -9.68
CA GLU A 23 -12.00 -9.75 -8.82
C GLU A 23 -10.68 -9.77 -8.05
N ALA A 24 -10.03 -8.60 -7.94
CA ALA A 24 -8.88 -8.40 -7.05
C ALA A 24 -9.21 -7.33 -6.02
N THR A 25 -9.17 -7.68 -4.73
CA THR A 25 -9.55 -6.80 -3.62
C THR A 25 -8.34 -6.47 -2.74
N PHE A 26 -7.98 -5.19 -2.69
CA PHE A 26 -6.91 -4.67 -1.85
C PHE A 26 -7.47 -3.80 -0.74
N VAL A 27 -6.98 -4.01 0.48
CA VAL A 27 -7.27 -3.15 1.62
C VAL A 27 -6.11 -2.19 1.83
N ILE A 28 -6.40 -0.90 1.77
CA ILE A 28 -5.44 0.16 2.00
C ILE A 28 -5.60 0.66 3.44
N LEU A 29 -4.52 0.51 4.23
CA LEU A 29 -4.37 1.11 5.54
C LEU A 29 -3.66 2.46 5.37
N PRO A 30 -4.38 3.58 5.53
CA PRO A 30 -3.75 4.90 5.50
C PRO A 30 -2.96 5.16 6.78
N ASP A 31 -2.39 6.34 6.89
CA ASP A 31 -1.55 6.82 7.96
C ASP A 31 -2.09 6.41 9.35
N THR A 32 -1.44 5.44 10.00
CA THR A 32 -1.91 4.84 11.26
C THR A 32 -1.26 5.42 12.50
N GLN A 33 -0.28 6.32 12.33
CA GLN A 33 0.58 6.82 13.39
C GLN A 33 -0.17 7.40 14.60
N THR A 34 -1.25 8.15 14.37
CA THR A 34 -1.93 8.86 15.47
C THR A 34 -2.78 7.96 16.37
N TYR A 35 -3.03 6.70 15.97
CA TYR A 35 -3.73 5.74 16.83
C TYR A 35 -2.89 5.35 18.05
N PHE A 36 -1.57 5.24 17.91
CA PHE A 36 -0.69 4.78 18.99
C PHE A 36 -0.63 5.74 20.17
N GLU A 37 -0.85 7.03 19.94
CA GLU A 37 -0.81 8.02 21.02
C GLU A 37 -2.04 7.96 21.92
N GLN A 38 -3.23 7.72 21.38
CA GLN A 38 -4.49 7.97 22.10
C GLN A 38 -5.53 6.86 21.94
N CYS A 39 -5.53 6.11 20.84
CA CYS A 39 -6.63 5.23 20.48
C CYS A 39 -6.13 3.92 19.85
N PRO A 40 -5.22 3.15 20.48
CA PRO A 40 -4.68 1.93 19.89
C PRO A 40 -5.75 0.87 19.60
N GLU A 41 -6.86 0.88 20.36
CA GLU A 41 -8.02 0.01 20.16
C GLU A 41 -8.74 0.27 18.83
N VAL A 42 -8.65 1.50 18.31
CA VAL A 42 -9.21 1.84 16.99
C VAL A 42 -8.41 1.15 15.89
N PHE A 43 -7.07 1.18 15.98
CA PHE A 43 -6.22 0.44 15.05
C PHE A 43 -6.40 -1.08 15.19
N GLU A 44 -6.50 -1.57 16.42
CA GLU A 44 -6.77 -2.99 16.66
C GLU A 44 -8.06 -3.44 15.95
N SER A 45 -9.11 -2.60 15.95
CA SER A 45 -10.36 -2.92 15.25
C SER A 45 -10.19 -3.04 13.74
N GLN A 46 -9.28 -2.26 13.12
CA GLN A 46 -8.94 -2.40 11.69
C GLN A 46 -8.27 -3.75 11.42
N ILE A 47 -7.29 -4.12 12.24
CA ILE A 47 -6.56 -5.39 12.11
C ILE A 47 -7.49 -6.58 12.37
N ASP A 48 -8.35 -6.52 13.40
CA ASP A 48 -9.34 -7.56 13.68
C ASP A 48 -10.28 -7.78 12.50
N TRP A 49 -10.72 -6.70 11.88
CA TRP A 49 -11.60 -6.78 10.72
C TRP A 49 -10.87 -7.39 9.51
N ILE A 50 -9.63 -6.99 9.23
CA ILE A 50 -8.81 -7.55 8.15
C ILE A 50 -8.60 -9.04 8.37
N VAL A 51 -8.16 -9.43 9.57
CA VAL A 51 -7.91 -10.83 9.92
C VAL A 51 -9.19 -11.66 9.81
N LYS A 52 -10.33 -11.12 10.23
CA LYS A 52 -11.63 -11.80 10.14
C LYS A 52 -12.11 -12.00 8.70
N ASN A 53 -11.79 -11.07 7.81
CA ASN A 53 -12.25 -11.07 6.43
C ASN A 53 -11.14 -11.48 5.43
N HIS A 54 -10.09 -12.13 5.90
CA HIS A 54 -8.90 -12.45 5.11
C HIS A 54 -9.20 -13.26 3.83
N ASP A 55 -10.23 -14.11 3.83
CA ASP A 55 -10.61 -14.92 2.66
C ASP A 55 -11.16 -14.08 1.49
N SER A 56 -11.53 -12.82 1.73
CA SER A 56 -12.05 -11.88 0.72
C SER A 56 -11.10 -10.72 0.43
N ILE A 57 -9.86 -10.81 0.87
CA ILE A 57 -8.83 -9.79 0.70
C ILE A 57 -7.61 -10.45 0.06
N ASP A 58 -7.12 -9.91 -1.04
CA ASP A 58 -5.97 -10.46 -1.74
C ASP A 58 -4.64 -9.86 -1.26
N ALA A 59 -4.65 -8.60 -0.81
CA ALA A 59 -3.49 -7.98 -0.18
C ALA A 59 -3.88 -6.79 0.70
N VAL A 60 -3.00 -6.47 1.65
CA VAL A 60 -3.06 -5.25 2.46
C VAL A 60 -1.91 -4.33 2.06
N ILE A 61 -2.23 -3.07 1.82
CA ILE A 61 -1.31 -2.01 1.42
C ILE A 61 -1.31 -0.93 2.50
N GLN A 62 -0.21 -0.84 3.25
CA GLN A 62 -0.01 0.22 4.23
C GLN A 62 0.82 1.33 3.58
N VAL A 63 0.32 2.58 3.59
CA VAL A 63 0.87 3.66 2.77
C VAL A 63 1.92 4.54 3.45
N GLY A 64 2.44 4.13 4.59
CA GLY A 64 3.44 4.88 5.38
C GLY A 64 2.85 5.53 6.62
N ASP A 65 3.72 6.18 7.41
CA ASP A 65 3.40 6.74 8.72
C ASP A 65 2.78 5.70 9.67
N LEU A 66 3.54 4.61 9.89
CA LEU A 66 3.19 3.58 10.87
C LEU A 66 3.36 4.11 12.31
N THR A 67 4.31 5.01 12.53
CA THR A 67 4.64 5.58 13.85
C THR A 67 4.44 7.09 13.84
N GLN A 68 4.14 7.67 14.99
CA GLN A 68 3.99 9.13 15.13
C GLN A 68 5.34 9.82 15.42
N GLU A 69 6.12 9.27 16.32
CA GLU A 69 7.33 9.90 16.85
C GLU A 69 8.60 9.06 16.60
N ASN A 70 8.51 8.03 15.75
CA ASN A 70 9.60 7.10 15.49
C ASN A 70 10.18 6.50 16.79
N TYR A 71 9.31 6.16 17.76
CA TYR A 71 9.70 5.57 19.03
C TYR A 71 9.75 4.04 18.97
N PRO A 72 10.71 3.39 19.65
CA PRO A 72 10.73 1.93 19.74
C PRO A 72 9.42 1.31 20.26
N ALA A 73 8.70 1.99 21.19
CA ALA A 73 7.43 1.51 21.70
C ALA A 73 6.32 1.53 20.63
N GLU A 74 6.27 2.55 19.77
CA GLU A 74 5.31 2.64 18.66
C GLU A 74 5.62 1.57 17.60
N TRP A 75 6.89 1.40 17.25
CA TRP A 75 7.34 0.33 16.35
C TRP A 75 6.98 -1.06 16.87
N TYR A 76 7.14 -1.29 18.18
CA TYR A 76 6.74 -2.55 18.80
C TYR A 76 5.22 -2.79 18.65
N LEU A 77 4.40 -1.76 18.88
CA LEU A 77 2.94 -1.87 18.71
C LEU A 77 2.56 -2.06 17.24
N ALA A 78 3.15 -1.28 16.34
CA ALA A 78 2.94 -1.42 14.90
C ALA A 78 3.28 -2.85 14.42
N HIS A 79 4.43 -3.38 14.82
CA HIS A 79 4.84 -4.75 14.50
C HIS A 79 3.83 -5.78 15.03
N ARG A 80 3.42 -5.68 16.30
CA ARG A 80 2.42 -6.59 16.88
C ARG A 80 1.09 -6.59 16.13
N MET A 81 0.68 -5.46 15.58
CA MET A 81 -0.53 -5.36 14.77
C MET A 81 -0.32 -5.97 13.38
N MET A 82 0.75 -5.60 12.69
CA MET A 82 1.00 -6.02 11.32
C MET A 82 1.28 -7.53 11.19
N VAL A 83 1.98 -8.14 12.15
CA VAL A 83 2.23 -9.60 12.11
C VAL A 83 0.96 -10.44 12.23
N ARG A 84 -0.14 -9.88 12.71
CA ARG A 84 -1.45 -10.56 12.73
C ARG A 84 -2.01 -10.73 11.33
N ILE A 85 -1.75 -9.77 10.42
CA ILE A 85 -2.08 -9.88 9.00
C ILE A 85 -1.25 -11.00 8.36
N ASP A 86 0.05 -11.03 8.64
CA ASP A 86 0.93 -12.11 8.19
C ASP A 86 0.50 -13.49 8.70
N SER A 87 -0.07 -13.56 9.92
CA SER A 87 -0.44 -14.85 10.55
C SER A 87 -1.60 -15.57 9.85
N VAL A 88 -2.41 -14.85 9.09
CA VAL A 88 -3.48 -15.41 8.26
C VAL A 88 -3.07 -15.58 6.80
N GLY A 89 -1.79 -15.37 6.48
CA GLY A 89 -1.24 -15.60 5.14
C GLY A 89 -1.51 -14.47 4.13
N LEU A 90 -2.08 -13.34 4.54
CA LEU A 90 -2.34 -12.21 3.66
C LEU A 90 -1.02 -11.54 3.22
N PRO A 91 -0.84 -11.31 1.91
CA PRO A 91 0.22 -10.44 1.41
C PRO A 91 0.13 -9.04 2.00
N LEU A 92 1.24 -8.55 2.55
CA LEU A 92 1.33 -7.24 3.20
C LEU A 92 2.45 -6.41 2.59
N SER A 93 2.09 -5.30 1.96
CA SER A 93 2.98 -4.26 1.46
C SER A 93 3.10 -3.16 2.51
N LEU A 94 4.29 -3.00 3.10
CA LEU A 94 4.58 -1.97 4.10
C LEU A 94 5.30 -0.80 3.44
N ASN A 95 4.93 0.42 3.77
CA ASN A 95 5.64 1.60 3.32
C ASN A 95 6.16 2.43 4.50
N LEU A 96 7.10 3.32 4.23
CA LEU A 96 7.66 4.23 5.22
C LEU A 96 7.28 5.66 4.86
N GLY A 97 6.58 6.32 5.79
CA GLY A 97 6.25 7.73 5.72
C GLY A 97 7.31 8.62 6.36
N ASN A 98 7.06 9.92 6.37
CA ASN A 98 8.00 10.88 6.94
C ASN A 98 8.15 10.77 8.47
N HIS A 99 7.15 10.25 9.16
CA HIS A 99 7.21 9.99 10.60
C HIS A 99 8.00 8.71 10.95
N ASP A 100 8.18 7.82 9.99
CA ASP A 100 8.92 6.56 10.14
C ASP A 100 10.43 6.69 9.88
N ILE A 101 10.86 7.86 9.37
CA ILE A 101 12.23 8.15 8.93
C ILE A 101 12.79 9.29 9.77
N GLY A 102 14.02 9.15 10.29
CA GLY A 102 14.67 10.23 11.01
C GLY A 102 15.79 9.78 11.91
N SER A 103 16.64 10.74 12.36
CA SER A 103 17.82 10.46 13.18
C SER A 103 17.46 10.03 14.61
N ARG A 104 16.31 10.43 15.10
CA ARG A 104 15.80 10.15 16.46
C ARG A 104 14.33 10.50 16.58
N PRO A 105 13.67 10.10 17.67
CA PRO A 105 12.29 10.54 17.96
C PRO A 105 12.12 12.06 17.86
N PHE A 106 10.97 12.50 17.41
CA PHE A 106 10.58 13.91 17.16
C PHE A 106 11.41 14.62 16.07
N LYS A 107 12.08 13.87 15.21
CA LYS A 107 12.86 14.37 14.09
C LYS A 107 12.41 13.70 12.79
N TYR A 108 11.28 14.16 12.28
CA TYR A 108 10.64 13.60 11.10
C TYR A 108 11.47 13.87 9.85
N SER A 109 12.01 12.84 9.25
CA SER A 109 12.78 12.92 8.01
C SER A 109 13.86 14.04 8.01
N ASP A 110 14.48 14.33 9.17
CA ASP A 110 15.62 15.24 9.26
C ASP A 110 16.86 14.66 8.59
N THR A 111 17.00 13.35 8.64
CA THR A 111 17.98 12.53 7.92
C THR A 111 17.28 11.28 7.40
N TYR A 112 17.86 10.61 6.39
CA TYR A 112 17.34 9.33 5.95
C TYR A 112 17.85 8.21 6.85
N ASN A 113 17.14 7.95 7.92
CA ASN A 113 17.41 6.83 8.81
C ASN A 113 16.14 6.01 9.05
N THR A 114 16.17 4.74 8.63
CA THR A 114 15.08 3.76 8.75
C THR A 114 15.49 2.56 9.62
N ASP A 115 16.49 2.72 10.50
CA ASP A 115 17.03 1.62 11.32
C ASP A 115 16.00 1.02 12.26
N LEU A 116 15.09 1.83 12.82
CA LEU A 116 14.02 1.30 13.67
C LEU A 116 13.02 0.48 12.84
N ALA A 117 12.58 1.00 11.68
CA ALA A 117 11.71 0.24 10.78
C ALA A 117 12.31 -1.13 10.44
N ASN A 118 13.58 -1.16 10.03
CA ASN A 118 14.27 -2.40 9.66
C ASN A 118 14.60 -3.31 10.85
N ARG A 119 14.65 -2.78 12.08
CA ARG A 119 14.77 -3.58 13.30
C ARG A 119 13.48 -4.32 13.63
N TYR A 120 12.33 -3.64 13.49
CA TYR A 120 11.03 -4.22 13.84
C TYR A 120 10.40 -5.01 12.71
N PHE A 121 10.74 -4.69 11.46
CA PHE A 121 10.35 -5.43 10.26
C PHE A 121 11.60 -5.89 9.49
N PRO A 122 12.38 -6.81 10.05
CA PRO A 122 13.64 -7.20 9.44
C PRO A 122 13.42 -7.94 8.11
N LEU A 123 14.28 -7.65 7.13
CA LEU A 123 14.23 -8.29 5.81
C LEU A 123 14.21 -9.82 5.91
N SER A 124 14.90 -10.40 6.90
CA SER A 124 14.95 -11.85 7.11
C SER A 124 13.58 -12.48 7.39
N GLU A 125 12.66 -11.74 8.02
CA GLU A 125 11.29 -12.20 8.23
C GLU A 125 10.41 -11.97 7.00
N ARG A 126 10.64 -10.88 6.27
CA ARG A 126 9.86 -10.49 5.11
C ARG A 126 10.22 -11.31 3.87
N SER A 127 11.51 -11.49 3.61
CA SER A 127 12.00 -12.21 2.42
C SER A 127 11.67 -13.71 2.40
N GLY A 128 11.31 -14.29 3.54
CA GLY A 128 10.83 -15.67 3.63
C GLY A 128 9.35 -15.86 3.28
N LYS A 129 8.59 -14.78 3.05
CA LYS A 129 7.17 -14.88 2.72
C LYS A 129 6.97 -15.28 1.25
N PRO A 130 5.98 -16.14 0.94
CA PRO A 130 5.79 -16.64 -0.43
C PRO A 130 5.45 -15.52 -1.44
N TYR A 131 4.92 -14.41 -0.97
CA TYR A 131 4.56 -13.24 -1.78
C TYR A 131 5.70 -12.22 -1.91
N TRP A 132 6.86 -12.42 -1.26
CA TRP A 132 7.98 -11.48 -1.35
C TRP A 132 8.61 -11.53 -2.75
N GLY A 133 8.62 -10.39 -3.45
CA GLY A 133 9.20 -10.26 -4.78
C GLY A 133 10.68 -9.84 -4.77
N GLY A 134 11.05 -8.95 -3.86
CA GLY A 134 12.42 -8.45 -3.75
C GLY A 134 12.50 -7.04 -3.18
N ASN A 135 13.73 -6.57 -3.00
CA ASN A 135 14.06 -5.25 -2.45
C ASN A 135 15.30 -4.66 -3.14
N LEU A 136 15.41 -3.34 -3.12
CA LEU A 136 16.52 -2.61 -3.71
C LEU A 136 17.74 -2.53 -2.79
N HIS A 137 17.50 -2.22 -1.52
CA HIS A 137 18.55 -1.96 -0.54
C HIS A 137 18.90 -3.23 0.23
N GLU A 138 20.17 -3.62 0.23
CA GLU A 138 20.63 -4.81 0.94
C GLU A 138 20.26 -4.76 2.43
N GLY A 139 19.65 -5.82 2.93
CA GLY A 139 19.26 -5.96 4.33
C GLY A 139 18.08 -5.08 4.77
N ARG A 140 17.41 -4.35 3.88
CA ARG A 140 16.39 -3.34 4.21
C ARG A 140 15.11 -3.54 3.41
N ILE A 141 13.97 -3.16 4.01
CA ILE A 141 12.65 -3.19 3.39
C ILE A 141 12.24 -1.86 2.76
N ASP A 142 13.08 -0.84 2.79
CA ASP A 142 12.74 0.55 2.46
C ASP A 142 12.10 0.71 1.07
N ALA A 143 12.69 0.05 0.06
CA ALA A 143 12.11 -0.08 -1.27
C ALA A 143 12.01 -1.57 -1.61
N HIS A 144 10.79 -2.07 -1.78
CA HIS A 144 10.53 -3.48 -2.06
C HIS A 144 9.30 -3.66 -2.93
N TYR A 145 9.08 -4.87 -3.41
CA TYR A 145 7.80 -5.23 -4.01
C TYR A 145 7.33 -6.60 -3.53
N ILE A 146 6.04 -6.80 -3.58
CA ILE A 146 5.38 -8.07 -3.33
C ILE A 146 4.64 -8.52 -4.59
N SER A 147 4.47 -9.83 -4.73
CA SER A 147 3.74 -10.47 -5.84
C SER A 147 2.45 -11.08 -5.32
N VAL A 148 1.34 -10.79 -5.99
CA VAL A 148 0.01 -11.28 -5.62
C VAL A 148 -0.65 -11.84 -6.86
N ASP A 149 -1.29 -13.00 -6.73
CA ASP A 149 -2.15 -13.57 -7.76
C ASP A 149 -3.59 -13.37 -7.32
N ALA A 150 -4.35 -12.55 -8.04
CA ALA A 150 -5.72 -12.19 -7.69
C ALA A 150 -6.56 -11.88 -8.93
N GLY A 151 -7.82 -12.33 -8.94
CA GLY A 151 -8.74 -12.09 -10.05
C GLY A 151 -8.30 -12.69 -11.39
N GLY A 152 -7.53 -13.77 -11.35
CA GLY A 152 -6.95 -14.38 -12.56
C GLY A 152 -5.77 -13.62 -13.17
N ALA A 153 -5.22 -12.62 -12.47
CA ALA A 153 -4.13 -11.77 -12.91
C ALA A 153 -2.97 -11.75 -11.92
N ASN A 154 -1.78 -11.43 -12.42
CA ASN A 154 -0.57 -11.23 -11.61
C ASN A 154 -0.40 -9.75 -11.27
N TRP A 155 -0.13 -9.47 -10.00
CA TRP A 155 0.08 -8.12 -9.49
C TRP A 155 1.46 -7.98 -8.87
N LYS A 156 2.09 -6.84 -9.09
CA LYS A 156 3.28 -6.39 -8.36
C LYS A 156 2.93 -5.12 -7.62
N ILE A 157 2.95 -5.17 -6.30
CA ILE A 157 2.75 -3.98 -5.46
C ILE A 157 4.13 -3.49 -5.06
N ILE A 158 4.55 -2.38 -5.65
CA ILE A 158 5.87 -1.78 -5.42
C ILE A 158 5.72 -0.72 -4.33
N SER A 159 6.43 -0.89 -3.22
CA SER A 159 6.51 0.08 -2.13
C SER A 159 7.77 0.93 -2.25
N LEU A 160 7.59 2.23 -2.39
CA LEU A 160 8.66 3.23 -2.38
C LEU A 160 8.46 4.18 -1.21
N PRO A 161 9.51 4.48 -0.42
CA PRO A 161 9.41 5.27 0.80
C PRO A 161 9.03 6.73 0.50
N PHE A 162 8.78 7.50 1.54
CA PHE A 162 8.56 8.95 1.45
C PHE A 162 9.66 9.64 0.64
N GLY A 163 9.29 10.26 -0.49
CA GLY A 163 10.20 10.93 -1.41
C GLY A 163 11.26 9.99 -2.01
N PRO A 164 10.87 9.03 -2.84
CA PRO A 164 11.83 8.12 -3.47
C PRO A 164 12.83 8.89 -4.34
N THR A 165 14.07 8.42 -4.35
CA THR A 165 15.14 8.94 -5.20
C THR A 165 15.02 8.44 -6.65
N ASP A 166 15.76 9.04 -7.57
CA ASP A 166 15.83 8.59 -8.96
C ASP A 166 16.25 7.11 -9.06
N ARG A 167 17.18 6.65 -8.21
CA ARG A 167 17.62 5.25 -8.14
C ARG A 167 16.47 4.31 -7.75
N GLU A 168 15.62 4.73 -6.81
CA GLU A 168 14.46 3.94 -6.38
C GLU A 168 13.39 3.91 -7.48
N LEU A 169 13.20 5.02 -8.20
CA LEU A 169 12.28 5.08 -9.35
C LEU A 169 12.80 4.26 -10.55
N GLU A 170 14.09 4.28 -10.84
CA GLU A 170 14.71 3.44 -11.89
C GLU A 170 14.56 1.96 -11.56
N TRP A 171 14.78 1.57 -10.29
CA TRP A 171 14.57 0.20 -9.85
C TRP A 171 13.09 -0.23 -9.98
N ALA A 172 12.15 0.62 -9.61
CA ALA A 172 10.72 0.35 -9.81
C ALA A 172 10.39 0.17 -11.30
N GLY A 173 11.00 0.97 -12.18
CA GLY A 173 10.90 0.82 -13.62
C GLY A 173 11.43 -0.53 -14.11
N GLN A 174 12.58 -0.98 -13.61
CA GLN A 174 13.13 -2.30 -13.94
C GLN A 174 12.19 -3.44 -13.52
N ILE A 175 11.51 -3.31 -12.37
CA ILE A 175 10.50 -4.29 -11.95
C ILE A 175 9.31 -4.28 -12.91
N ALA A 176 8.80 -3.11 -13.28
CA ALA A 176 7.69 -2.99 -14.22
C ALA A 176 8.04 -3.58 -15.59
N ASP A 177 9.21 -3.30 -16.12
CA ASP A 177 9.69 -3.80 -17.42
C ASP A 177 9.97 -5.30 -17.43
N SER A 178 10.44 -5.85 -16.29
CA SER A 178 10.69 -7.30 -16.17
C SER A 178 9.43 -8.13 -15.95
N HIS A 179 8.28 -7.48 -15.69
CA HIS A 179 6.98 -8.14 -15.50
C HIS A 179 5.91 -7.51 -16.40
N PRO A 180 6.08 -7.55 -17.74
CA PRO A 180 5.19 -6.85 -18.69
C PRO A 180 3.74 -7.35 -18.63
N ASP A 181 3.53 -8.60 -18.19
CA ASP A 181 2.22 -9.25 -18.08
C ASP A 181 1.60 -9.13 -16.68
N SER A 182 2.17 -8.28 -15.81
CA SER A 182 1.64 -8.04 -14.46
C SER A 182 1.10 -6.62 -14.34
N TYR A 183 0.03 -6.46 -13.57
CA TYR A 183 -0.42 -5.13 -13.12
C TYR A 183 0.51 -4.59 -12.04
N ILE A 184 0.95 -3.36 -12.20
CA ILE A 184 1.78 -2.67 -11.22
C ILE A 184 0.91 -1.71 -10.42
N VAL A 185 0.95 -1.85 -9.11
CA VAL A 185 0.41 -0.89 -8.14
C VAL A 185 1.58 -0.22 -7.44
N LEU A 186 1.63 1.10 -7.49
CA LEU A 186 2.59 1.86 -6.68
C LEU A 186 1.98 2.16 -5.31
N ASN A 187 2.68 1.76 -4.26
CA ASN A 187 2.46 2.16 -2.88
C ASN A 187 3.55 3.17 -2.50
N THR A 188 3.19 4.43 -2.32
CA THR A 188 4.13 5.46 -1.88
C THR A 188 3.46 6.41 -0.89
N HIS A 189 4.24 7.10 -0.03
CA HIS A 189 3.62 7.88 1.03
C HIS A 189 3.10 9.23 0.53
N ALA A 190 3.90 10.01 -0.18
CA ALA A 190 3.55 11.35 -0.65
C ALA A 190 3.53 11.42 -2.18
N TYR A 191 2.35 11.61 -2.77
CA TYR A 191 2.17 11.62 -4.22
C TYR A 191 1.09 12.60 -4.69
N LEU A 192 -0.17 12.46 -4.22
CA LEU A 192 -1.26 13.40 -4.53
C LEU A 192 -1.45 14.42 -3.42
N TYR A 193 -1.81 15.63 -3.81
CA TYR A 193 -2.33 16.65 -2.92
C TYR A 193 -3.85 16.54 -2.77
N CYS A 194 -4.42 17.18 -1.75
CA CYS A 194 -5.85 17.06 -1.42
C CYS A 194 -6.81 17.72 -2.42
N ASP A 195 -6.30 18.48 -3.38
CA ASP A 195 -7.04 19.02 -4.52
C ASP A 195 -6.97 18.14 -5.77
N SER A 196 -6.45 16.91 -5.60
CA SER A 196 -6.28 15.93 -6.67
C SER A 196 -5.20 16.28 -7.71
N THR A 197 -4.30 17.21 -7.41
CA THR A 197 -3.08 17.46 -8.19
C THR A 197 -1.92 16.59 -7.68
N LEU A 198 -0.89 16.43 -8.48
CA LEU A 198 0.38 15.85 -7.99
C LEU A 198 1.05 16.85 -7.04
N ILE A 199 1.64 16.33 -5.95
CA ILE A 199 2.48 17.17 -5.10
C ILE A 199 3.62 17.72 -5.94
N ASP A 200 3.74 19.05 -6.01
CA ASP A 200 4.77 19.75 -6.76
C ASP A 200 5.61 20.72 -5.88
N GLY A 201 6.53 21.44 -6.52
CA GLY A 201 7.41 22.41 -5.82
C GLY A 201 6.71 23.56 -5.09
N LYS A 202 5.38 23.72 -5.23
CA LYS A 202 4.59 24.80 -4.61
C LYS A 202 3.78 24.33 -3.39
N ASP A 203 3.61 23.01 -3.24
CA ASP A 203 2.78 22.45 -2.19
C ASP A 203 3.48 22.44 -0.83
N TYR A 204 2.68 22.39 0.23
CA TYR A 204 3.15 22.15 1.59
C TYR A 204 3.40 20.65 1.78
N TRP A 205 4.30 20.30 2.72
CA TRP A 205 4.64 18.93 3.11
C TRP A 205 5.28 18.09 1.99
N LYS A 206 5.76 18.72 0.93
CA LYS A 206 6.46 18.01 -0.13
C LYS A 206 7.77 17.40 0.36
N PRO A 207 8.16 16.22 -0.12
CA PRO A 207 9.39 15.54 0.30
C PRO A 207 10.66 16.40 0.25
N THR A 208 10.75 17.32 -0.71
CA THR A 208 11.90 18.21 -0.88
C THR A 208 12.04 19.29 0.21
N ASP A 209 11.04 19.48 1.09
CA ASP A 209 11.11 20.42 2.21
C ASP A 209 11.72 19.82 3.49
N TYR A 210 11.91 18.50 3.54
CA TYR A 210 12.40 17.81 4.73
C TYR A 210 13.93 17.77 4.76
N GLY A 211 14.50 17.67 5.98
CA GLY A 211 15.95 17.77 6.19
C GLY A 211 16.76 16.74 5.39
N TYR A 212 16.25 15.52 5.25
CA TYR A 212 16.93 14.46 4.49
C TYR A 212 17.11 14.76 2.99
N ALA A 213 16.37 15.73 2.45
CA ALA A 213 16.53 16.17 1.07
C ALA A 213 17.93 16.81 0.81
N ASN A 214 18.63 17.18 1.87
CA ASN A 214 20.00 17.71 1.80
C ASN A 214 21.07 16.62 1.95
N ASP A 215 20.69 15.35 2.08
CA ASP A 215 21.64 14.23 2.14
C ASP A 215 22.14 13.90 0.74
N SER A 216 23.32 14.41 0.44
CA SER A 216 23.97 14.18 -0.87
C SER A 216 24.37 12.73 -1.14
N LEU A 217 24.46 11.89 -0.10
CA LEU A 217 24.79 10.47 -0.25
C LEU A 217 23.58 9.65 -0.68
N ARG A 218 22.38 10.05 -0.23
CA ARG A 218 21.14 9.39 -0.64
C ARG A 218 20.69 9.81 -2.04
N GLY A 219 20.85 11.07 -2.37
CA GLY A 219 20.27 11.71 -3.56
C GLY A 219 19.00 12.48 -3.26
N CYS A 220 18.62 13.37 -4.18
CA CYS A 220 17.45 14.22 -4.03
C CYS A 220 16.14 13.40 -4.05
N PRO A 221 15.21 13.63 -3.12
CA PRO A 221 13.89 13.01 -3.17
C PRO A 221 13.04 13.58 -4.31
N ASN A 222 12.13 12.77 -4.82
CA ASN A 222 11.12 13.20 -5.78
C ASN A 222 9.81 13.54 -5.06
N ASN A 223 9.17 14.62 -5.47
CA ASN A 223 7.77 14.91 -5.17
C ASN A 223 6.85 14.10 -6.12
N GLY A 224 5.55 14.23 -5.97
CA GLY A 224 4.57 13.50 -6.79
C GLY A 224 4.72 13.71 -8.29
N ASP A 225 5.02 14.94 -8.73
CA ASP A 225 5.28 15.28 -10.13
C ASP A 225 6.50 14.54 -10.70
N GLY A 226 7.60 14.46 -9.94
CA GLY A 226 8.79 13.70 -10.31
C GLY A 226 8.54 12.18 -10.36
N ILE A 227 7.76 11.63 -9.41
CA ILE A 227 7.38 10.21 -9.41
C ILE A 227 6.53 9.90 -10.65
N TRP A 228 5.57 10.75 -10.98
CA TRP A 228 4.77 10.63 -12.20
C TRP A 228 5.63 10.66 -13.45
N GLU A 229 6.46 11.68 -13.60
CA GLU A 229 7.26 11.89 -14.81
C GLU A 229 8.29 10.79 -15.03
N LYS A 230 8.96 10.32 -13.95
CA LYS A 230 10.10 9.42 -14.06
C LYS A 230 9.71 7.94 -14.02
N PHE A 231 8.56 7.60 -13.43
CA PHE A 231 8.13 6.21 -13.29
C PHE A 231 6.69 5.98 -13.77
N VAL A 232 5.68 6.54 -13.09
CA VAL A 232 4.28 6.11 -13.25
C VAL A 232 3.78 6.30 -14.68
N SER A 233 4.07 7.44 -15.32
CA SER A 233 3.62 7.74 -16.69
C SER A 233 4.31 6.90 -17.76
N ARG A 234 5.47 6.31 -17.46
CA ARG A 234 6.35 5.67 -18.47
C ARG A 234 6.07 4.18 -18.65
N HIS A 235 5.51 3.52 -17.65
CA HIS A 235 5.31 2.08 -17.67
C HIS A 235 3.83 1.75 -17.92
N ARG A 236 3.58 1.08 -19.05
CA ARG A 236 2.23 0.79 -19.55
C ARG A 236 1.38 -0.07 -18.61
N ASN A 237 2.04 -0.86 -17.77
CA ASN A 237 1.43 -1.80 -16.82
C ASN A 237 1.20 -1.20 -15.42
N VAL A 238 1.57 0.05 -15.17
CA VAL A 238 1.15 0.75 -13.95
C VAL A 238 -0.32 1.12 -14.07
N ILE A 239 -1.15 0.56 -13.18
CA ILE A 239 -2.60 0.76 -13.18
C ILE A 239 -3.09 1.64 -12.03
N ALA A 240 -2.45 1.59 -10.86
CA ALA A 240 -2.91 2.37 -9.71
C ALA A 240 -1.76 2.90 -8.86
N VAL A 241 -2.02 4.03 -8.18
CA VAL A 241 -1.16 4.59 -7.13
C VAL A 241 -1.99 4.82 -5.88
N PHE A 242 -1.53 4.31 -4.74
CA PHE A 242 -2.08 4.60 -3.43
C PHE A 242 -1.08 5.40 -2.60
N CYS A 243 -1.56 6.47 -1.96
CA CYS A 243 -0.73 7.33 -1.11
C CYS A 243 -1.50 7.86 0.11
N GLY A 244 -0.78 8.44 1.07
CA GLY A 244 -1.26 9.05 2.30
C GLY A 244 -0.74 10.47 2.50
N HIS A 245 -0.21 10.78 3.69
CA HIS A 245 0.56 11.96 4.04
C HIS A 245 -0.25 13.26 4.18
N VAL A 246 -0.98 13.66 3.13
CA VAL A 246 -1.58 15.00 3.05
C VAL A 246 -2.80 15.10 3.96
N LEU A 247 -2.82 16.15 4.78
CA LEU A 247 -3.92 16.51 5.66
C LEU A 247 -5.07 17.24 4.90
N LYS A 248 -5.67 18.26 5.47
CA LYS A 248 -6.85 18.98 4.96
C LYS A 248 -8.03 18.00 4.80
N SER A 249 -8.57 17.82 3.58
CA SER A 249 -9.64 16.83 3.35
C SER A 249 -9.18 15.38 3.52
N GLY A 250 -7.88 15.12 3.47
CA GLY A 250 -7.28 13.78 3.55
C GLY A 250 -7.59 12.87 2.36
N VAL A 251 -8.25 13.36 1.34
CA VAL A 251 -8.62 12.59 0.14
C VAL A 251 -8.35 13.36 -1.13
N GLY A 252 -7.94 12.64 -2.17
CA GLY A 252 -7.76 13.13 -3.51
C GLY A 252 -7.87 11.96 -4.49
N THR A 253 -8.39 12.24 -5.68
CA THR A 253 -8.59 11.22 -6.69
C THR A 253 -8.30 11.81 -8.07
N ARG A 254 -7.47 11.12 -8.82
CA ARG A 254 -7.06 11.54 -10.16
C ARG A 254 -7.03 10.34 -11.09
N VAL A 255 -7.31 10.57 -12.37
CA VAL A 255 -7.11 9.59 -13.45
C VAL A 255 -6.24 10.23 -14.50
N SER A 256 -5.09 9.65 -14.75
CA SER A 256 -4.09 10.22 -15.67
C SER A 256 -3.79 9.26 -16.81
N LYS A 257 -3.46 9.80 -17.97
CA LYS A 257 -3.05 9.02 -19.13
C LYS A 257 -1.53 8.97 -19.22
N GLY A 258 -0.96 7.78 -19.12
CA GLY A 258 0.48 7.55 -19.32
C GLY A 258 0.92 7.78 -20.78
N VAL A 259 2.23 7.86 -20.99
CA VAL A 259 2.82 8.11 -22.33
C VAL A 259 2.52 6.97 -23.32
N ASN A 260 2.25 5.77 -22.80
CA ASN A 260 1.90 4.58 -23.59
C ASN A 260 0.38 4.43 -23.81
N GLY A 261 -0.41 5.42 -23.37
CA GLY A 261 -1.86 5.46 -23.55
C GLY A 261 -2.67 4.78 -22.44
N ASN A 262 -2.03 4.06 -21.52
CA ASN A 262 -2.65 3.44 -20.35
C ASN A 262 -3.24 4.51 -19.40
N MET A 263 -4.32 4.13 -18.72
CA MET A 263 -4.92 4.98 -17.68
C MET A 263 -4.42 4.52 -16.32
N VAL A 264 -4.04 5.48 -15.47
CA VAL A 264 -3.58 5.25 -14.11
C VAL A 264 -4.58 5.86 -13.13
N TYR A 265 -5.01 5.09 -12.14
CA TYR A 265 -5.98 5.47 -11.10
C TYR A 265 -5.22 5.81 -9.82
N GLU A 266 -5.19 7.09 -9.48
CA GLU A 266 -4.34 7.66 -8.43
C GLU A 266 -5.21 8.11 -7.25
N MET A 267 -4.89 7.66 -6.04
CA MET A 267 -5.76 7.85 -4.88
C MET A 267 -4.97 8.21 -3.62
N LEU A 268 -5.30 9.37 -3.06
CA LEU A 268 -4.91 9.78 -1.72
C LEU A 268 -5.98 9.32 -0.72
N ALA A 269 -5.54 8.73 0.38
CA ALA A 269 -6.37 8.50 1.57
C ALA A 269 -5.54 8.75 2.84
N ASN A 270 -6.04 9.66 3.68
CA ASN A 270 -5.50 9.93 5.01
C ASN A 270 -6.66 10.31 5.94
N PHE A 271 -6.71 9.70 7.11
CA PHE A 271 -7.77 9.96 8.10
C PHE A 271 -7.22 10.36 9.46
N GLN A 272 -5.91 10.47 9.59
CA GLN A 272 -5.20 10.75 10.85
C GLN A 272 -5.69 12.05 11.53
N ARG A 273 -5.29 12.24 12.77
CA ARG A 273 -5.48 13.51 13.47
C ARG A 273 -4.87 14.67 12.67
N GLY A 274 -5.65 15.74 12.49
CA GLY A 274 -5.27 16.89 11.66
C GLY A 274 -5.99 16.95 10.31
N VAL A 275 -6.53 15.85 9.84
CA VAL A 275 -7.48 15.83 8.72
C VAL A 275 -8.80 16.44 9.18
N GLU A 276 -9.46 17.22 8.31
CA GLU A 276 -10.72 17.89 8.60
C GLU A 276 -11.80 16.91 9.04
N GLY A 277 -12.35 17.14 10.23
CA GLY A 277 -13.39 16.28 10.81
C GLY A 277 -12.89 14.99 11.46
N SER A 278 -11.59 14.70 11.40
CA SER A 278 -11.00 13.52 12.02
C SER A 278 -11.20 13.50 13.54
N LYS A 279 -11.55 12.34 14.07
CA LYS A 279 -11.66 12.07 15.50
C LYS A 279 -10.94 10.76 15.82
N MET A 280 -10.52 10.60 17.08
CA MET A 280 -9.91 9.34 17.58
C MET A 280 -8.80 8.79 16.64
N GLY A 281 -7.95 9.68 16.12
CA GLY A 281 -6.85 9.29 15.24
C GLY A 281 -7.26 8.86 13.82
N GLY A 282 -8.55 9.03 13.42
CA GLY A 282 -9.06 8.63 12.10
C GLY A 282 -10.25 7.68 12.15
N GLU A 283 -10.84 7.46 13.34
CA GLU A 283 -12.05 6.64 13.52
C GLU A 283 -11.98 5.23 12.91
N GLY A 284 -10.77 4.71 12.67
CA GLY A 284 -10.55 3.37 12.10
C GLY A 284 -10.96 3.24 10.63
N TYR A 285 -11.05 4.31 9.87
CA TYR A 285 -11.33 4.22 8.45
C TYR A 285 -10.17 3.56 7.70
N LEU A 286 -10.49 2.60 6.85
CA LEU A 286 -9.64 1.99 5.86
C LEU A 286 -10.32 2.06 4.49
N ARG A 287 -9.54 1.92 3.42
CA ARG A 287 -10.07 1.91 2.06
C ARG A 287 -10.04 0.50 1.48
N ILE A 288 -11.08 0.12 0.78
CA ILE A 288 -11.21 -1.15 0.07
C ILE A 288 -11.28 -0.79 -1.42
N ALA A 289 -10.34 -1.29 -2.20
CA ALA A 289 -10.28 -1.12 -3.64
C ALA A 289 -10.47 -2.48 -4.31
N THR A 290 -11.55 -2.65 -5.06
CA THR A 290 -11.87 -3.89 -5.77
C THR A 290 -11.85 -3.66 -7.28
N PHE A 291 -10.97 -4.36 -7.96
CA PHE A 291 -10.86 -4.38 -9.43
C PHE A 291 -11.77 -5.49 -9.97
N HIS A 292 -12.84 -5.13 -10.64
CA HIS A 292 -13.80 -6.03 -11.26
C HIS A 292 -13.48 -6.17 -12.75
N PHE A 293 -12.88 -7.28 -13.14
CA PHE A 293 -12.43 -7.50 -14.52
C PHE A 293 -13.61 -7.64 -15.49
N ASP A 294 -14.70 -8.30 -15.10
CA ASP A 294 -15.86 -8.53 -15.94
C ASP A 294 -16.62 -7.25 -16.27
N THR A 295 -16.84 -6.39 -15.26
CA THR A 295 -17.56 -5.13 -15.43
C THR A 295 -16.67 -3.99 -15.87
N LYS A 296 -15.33 -4.19 -15.87
CA LYS A 296 -14.32 -3.17 -16.12
C LYS A 296 -14.48 -1.98 -15.19
N GLU A 297 -14.55 -2.26 -13.89
CA GLU A 297 -14.72 -1.25 -12.86
C GLU A 297 -13.63 -1.37 -11.79
N LEU A 298 -13.26 -0.24 -11.21
CA LEU A 298 -12.53 -0.17 -9.95
C LEU A 298 -13.45 0.49 -8.92
N GLU A 299 -14.00 -0.32 -8.03
CA GLU A 299 -14.82 0.13 -6.92
C GLU A 299 -13.94 0.51 -5.74
N VAL A 300 -14.19 1.68 -5.14
CA VAL A 300 -13.48 2.17 -3.97
C VAL A 300 -14.48 2.49 -2.88
N LYS A 301 -14.31 1.86 -1.72
CA LYS A 301 -15.13 2.07 -0.52
C LYS A 301 -14.24 2.41 0.66
N THR A 302 -14.71 3.31 1.51
CA THR A 302 -14.07 3.65 2.78
C THR A 302 -14.95 3.16 3.92
N TYR A 303 -14.43 2.24 4.71
CA TYR A 303 -15.14 1.57 5.80
C TYR A 303 -14.41 1.76 7.12
N SER A 304 -15.15 1.94 8.19
CA SER A 304 -14.61 1.96 9.55
C SER A 304 -15.07 0.69 10.30
N PRO A 305 -14.17 -0.24 10.61
CA PRO A 305 -14.45 -1.35 11.51
C PRO A 305 -14.85 -0.89 12.92
N TRP A 306 -14.27 0.20 13.41
CA TRP A 306 -14.59 0.79 14.71
C TRP A 306 -16.03 1.29 14.78
N LEU A 307 -16.45 2.08 13.78
CA LEU A 307 -17.80 2.64 13.69
C LEU A 307 -18.82 1.66 13.07
N LYS A 308 -18.34 0.57 12.46
CA LYS A 308 -19.14 -0.45 11.74
C LYS A 308 -20.01 0.17 10.63
N ARG A 309 -19.44 1.13 9.89
CA ARG A 309 -20.15 1.82 8.79
C ARG A 309 -19.20 2.28 7.70
N TYR A 310 -19.74 2.43 6.50
CA TYR A 310 -19.09 3.12 5.40
C TYR A 310 -19.11 4.63 5.62
N HIS A 311 -18.12 5.32 5.10
CA HIS A 311 -18.10 6.79 5.08
C HIS A 311 -19.25 7.30 4.19
N ALA A 312 -19.93 8.39 4.59
CA ALA A 312 -21.14 8.84 3.88
C ALA A 312 -20.84 9.69 2.62
N SER A 313 -19.65 10.28 2.53
CA SER A 313 -19.29 11.19 1.43
C SER A 313 -18.96 10.45 0.14
N PRO A 314 -19.40 10.96 -1.04
CA PRO A 314 -19.02 10.41 -2.35
C PRO A 314 -17.50 10.43 -2.64
N ALA A 315 -16.75 11.33 -2.02
CA ALA A 315 -15.28 11.36 -2.14
C ALA A 315 -14.59 10.13 -1.54
N HIS A 316 -15.33 9.35 -0.77
CA HIS A 316 -14.85 8.15 -0.09
C HIS A 316 -15.42 6.85 -0.66
N ASN A 317 -16.51 6.93 -1.44
CA ASN A 317 -17.14 5.75 -2.05
C ASN A 317 -17.49 6.11 -3.49
N PHE A 318 -16.79 5.53 -4.43
CA PHE A 318 -16.91 5.83 -5.86
C PHE A 318 -16.50 4.64 -6.72
N ILE A 319 -16.84 4.69 -8.00
CA ILE A 319 -16.51 3.68 -8.98
C ILE A 319 -15.89 4.36 -10.21
N PHE A 320 -14.70 3.93 -10.60
CA PHE A 320 -14.16 4.20 -11.91
C PHE A 320 -14.73 3.18 -12.89
N LYS A 321 -15.30 3.65 -13.99
CA LYS A 321 -15.88 2.81 -15.04
C LYS A 321 -14.99 2.75 -16.26
N ASN A 322 -15.16 1.69 -17.06
CA ASN A 322 -14.39 1.45 -18.27
C ASN A 322 -12.87 1.37 -17.99
N VAL A 323 -12.51 0.73 -16.89
CA VAL A 323 -11.11 0.45 -16.56
C VAL A 323 -10.55 -0.47 -17.65
N ASP A 324 -9.46 -0.03 -18.26
CA ASP A 324 -8.81 -0.83 -19.30
C ASP A 324 -7.83 -1.82 -18.69
N PHE A 325 -8.23 -3.07 -18.66
CA PHE A 325 -7.41 -4.19 -18.21
C PHE A 325 -6.66 -4.90 -19.36
N THR A 326 -6.77 -4.41 -20.59
CA THR A 326 -6.19 -5.08 -21.78
C THR A 326 -4.75 -4.69 -22.09
N ASN A 327 -4.24 -3.63 -21.47
CA ASN A 327 -2.90 -3.10 -21.75
C ASN A 327 -1.72 -4.05 -21.47
N TYR A 328 -1.98 -5.27 -20.96
CA TYR A 328 -0.97 -6.25 -20.53
C TYR A 328 -0.97 -7.54 -21.35
N THR A 329 -2.02 -7.82 -22.11
CA THR A 329 -2.27 -9.17 -22.68
C THR A 329 -1.98 -9.33 -24.15
N THR A 330 -1.30 -8.40 -24.84
CA THR A 330 -1.03 -8.59 -26.27
C THR A 330 0.44 -8.40 -26.62
N HIS A 331 1.19 -9.49 -26.56
CA HIS A 331 2.15 -9.81 -27.59
C HIS A 331 1.51 -10.95 -28.44
N GLU A 332 0.73 -10.58 -29.47
CA GLU A 332 0.60 -11.40 -30.66
C GLU A 332 1.81 -11.22 -31.56
#